data_dde05337a6386f0d84922b40702a50a0
#
_entry.id   dde05337a6386f0d84922b40702a50a0
#
_cell.length_a   1.000
_cell.length_b   1.000
_cell.length_c   1.000
_cell.angle_alpha   90.00
_cell.angle_beta   90.00
_cell.angle_gamma   90.00
#
_symmetry.space_group_name_H-M   'P 1'
#
loop_
_entity.id
_entity.type
_entity.pdbx_description
1 polymer ?
#
loop_
_entity_poly.entity_id
_entity_poly.type
_entity_poly.pdbx_seq_one_letter_code
_entity_poly.pdbx_strand_id
1 'polypeptide(L)'
;MALDDKILKLKREKKAVILAHNYQRSEVQDIADYVGDSIELSRKAMEEKDAEIIVFAAVDFMAESAAILNPDKKVLLPSAGARCPMAQMLTVDEIKRWRTLYPLLPLVLYVNTLASAKAYCDVCCTSANAVEVVNALNAETVLFGPDHNLAEYVQEKTGKTVIPIPERGFCPTHLLFQPEDVQALKAQYPDAVAMVHPECTAEMRKIADFIGSTSQMCKYAKESTAKTFIVATEEGLLHRLKKENPEKKFLLAYEGAVCPNMKLNTLERIYTALKEERHIVTVPEPIASKARKALEKMFELKIEKNG
;
A
#
# COMPACT_ATOMS: atom_id res chain seq x y z
N MET A 1 8.65 -26.41 -20.44
CA MET A 1 8.05 -26.02 -19.16
C MET A 1 7.87 -24.52 -19.21
N ALA A 2 6.65 -24.04 -19.04
CA ALA A 2 6.35 -22.61 -19.03
C ALA A 2 7.11 -21.89 -17.90
N LEU A 3 7.20 -20.56 -17.93
CA LEU A 3 7.96 -19.82 -16.93
C LEU A 3 7.33 -19.91 -15.54
N ASP A 4 6.03 -19.84 -15.48
CA ASP A 4 5.22 -20.03 -14.26
C ASP A 4 5.48 -21.38 -13.59
N ASP A 5 5.52 -22.49 -14.38
CA ASP A 5 5.85 -23.81 -13.85
C ASP A 5 7.25 -23.84 -13.20
N LYS A 6 8.21 -23.15 -13.86
CA LYS A 6 9.59 -23.05 -13.33
C LYS A 6 9.62 -22.28 -12.02
N ILE A 7 8.86 -21.16 -11.93
CA ILE A 7 8.74 -20.36 -10.70
C ILE A 7 8.11 -21.20 -9.59
N LEU A 8 6.98 -21.86 -9.87
CA LEU A 8 6.27 -22.69 -8.89
C LEU A 8 7.11 -23.87 -8.41
N LYS A 9 7.96 -24.44 -9.29
CA LYS A 9 8.94 -25.47 -8.90
C LYS A 9 10.00 -24.92 -7.95
N LEU A 10 10.67 -23.82 -8.33
CA LEU A 10 11.69 -23.16 -7.49
C LEU A 10 11.12 -22.69 -6.14
N LYS A 11 9.89 -22.17 -6.14
CA LYS A 11 9.19 -21.76 -4.93
C LYS A 11 9.10 -22.91 -3.91
N ARG A 12 8.69 -24.12 -4.36
CA ARG A 12 8.64 -25.31 -3.51
C ARG A 12 10.02 -25.77 -3.05
N GLU A 13 10.98 -25.85 -3.98
CA GLU A 13 12.35 -26.30 -3.68
C GLU A 13 13.05 -25.41 -2.66
N LYS A 14 12.77 -24.09 -2.68
CA LYS A 14 13.39 -23.10 -1.81
C LYS A 14 12.53 -22.71 -0.60
N LYS A 15 11.43 -23.38 -0.37
CA LYS A 15 10.45 -23.03 0.66
C LYS A 15 10.13 -21.54 0.63
N ALA A 16 9.81 -21.01 -0.54
CA ALA A 16 9.52 -19.61 -0.75
C ALA A 16 8.02 -19.35 -0.85
N VAL A 17 7.59 -18.18 -0.38
CA VAL A 17 6.25 -17.61 -0.59
C VAL A 17 6.35 -16.36 -1.46
N ILE A 18 5.39 -16.19 -2.36
CA ILE A 18 5.29 -15.00 -3.22
C ILE A 18 4.13 -14.15 -2.72
N LEU A 19 4.44 -12.95 -2.27
CA LEU A 19 3.48 -11.92 -1.86
C LEU A 19 3.41 -10.85 -2.94
N ALA A 20 2.24 -10.56 -3.50
CA ALA A 20 2.06 -9.59 -4.56
C ALA A 20 1.09 -8.48 -4.15
N HIS A 21 1.46 -7.22 -4.41
CA HIS A 21 0.55 -6.10 -4.21
C HIS A 21 -0.56 -6.10 -5.27
N ASN A 22 -1.75 -5.60 -4.92
CA ASN A 22 -2.90 -5.44 -5.83
C ASN A 22 -2.59 -4.67 -7.12
N TYR A 23 -1.50 -3.87 -7.16
CA TYR A 23 -1.07 -3.10 -8.33
C TYR A 23 -0.09 -3.86 -9.24
N GLN A 24 0.15 -5.14 -8.99
CA GLN A 24 1.01 -5.94 -9.84
C GLN A 24 0.33 -6.30 -11.17
N ARG A 25 1.15 -6.71 -12.15
CA ARG A 25 0.69 -7.32 -13.39
C ARG A 25 -0.20 -8.53 -13.09
N SER A 26 -1.18 -8.80 -13.94
CA SER A 26 -2.09 -9.92 -13.78
C SER A 26 -1.38 -11.26 -13.61
N GLU A 27 -0.38 -11.52 -14.47
CA GLU A 27 0.41 -12.76 -14.44
C GLU A 27 1.22 -12.92 -13.14
N VAL A 28 1.63 -11.81 -12.51
CA VAL A 28 2.31 -11.83 -11.21
C VAL A 28 1.32 -12.10 -10.08
N GLN A 29 0.13 -11.51 -10.15
CA GLN A 29 -0.94 -11.80 -9.17
C GLN A 29 -1.37 -13.26 -9.24
N ASP A 30 -1.42 -13.85 -10.45
CA ASP A 30 -1.89 -15.23 -10.65
C ASP A 30 -0.93 -16.31 -10.10
N ILE A 31 0.37 -16.04 -10.03
CA ILE A 31 1.35 -16.95 -9.43
C ILE A 31 1.62 -16.70 -7.95
N ALA A 32 1.10 -15.60 -7.39
CA ALA A 32 1.31 -15.25 -5.99
C ALA A 32 0.51 -16.16 -5.06
N ASP A 33 1.08 -16.45 -3.88
CA ASP A 33 0.38 -17.15 -2.81
C ASP A 33 -0.65 -16.25 -2.14
N TYR A 34 -0.31 -14.95 -2.03
CA TYR A 34 -1.19 -13.94 -1.46
C TYR A 34 -1.13 -12.66 -2.29
N VAL A 35 -2.31 -12.12 -2.59
CA VAL A 35 -2.47 -10.82 -3.24
C VAL A 35 -3.22 -9.89 -2.27
N GLY A 36 -2.70 -8.69 -2.04
CA GLY A 36 -3.31 -7.79 -1.07
C GLY A 36 -2.77 -6.36 -1.12
N ASP A 37 -3.23 -5.55 -0.16
CA ASP A 37 -2.65 -4.25 0.13
C ASP A 37 -1.49 -4.35 1.15
N SER A 38 -0.92 -3.19 1.52
CA SER A 38 0.25 -3.16 2.40
C SER A 38 0.00 -3.79 3.77
N ILE A 39 -1.21 -3.64 4.35
CA ILE A 39 -1.51 -4.19 5.68
C ILE A 39 -1.76 -5.70 5.61
N GLU A 40 -2.50 -6.16 4.60
CA GLU A 40 -2.76 -7.59 4.38
C GLU A 40 -1.46 -8.35 4.15
N LEU A 41 -0.59 -7.84 3.26
CA LEU A 41 0.67 -8.50 2.94
C LEU A 41 1.65 -8.48 4.11
N SER A 42 1.68 -7.40 4.92
CA SER A 42 2.50 -7.35 6.13
C SER A 42 2.06 -8.41 7.15
N ARG A 43 0.74 -8.56 7.37
CA ARG A 43 0.19 -9.61 8.23
C ARG A 43 0.53 -11.00 7.70
N LYS A 44 0.33 -11.24 6.40
CA LYS A 44 0.63 -12.53 5.77
C LYS A 44 2.11 -12.88 5.88
N ALA A 45 2.99 -11.90 5.70
CA ALA A 45 4.43 -12.11 5.89
C ALA A 45 4.77 -12.57 7.32
N MET A 46 4.11 -11.98 8.35
CA MET A 46 4.31 -12.35 9.77
C MET A 46 3.69 -13.72 10.12
N GLU A 47 2.55 -14.07 9.51
CA GLU A 47 1.84 -15.34 9.74
C GLU A 47 2.54 -16.53 9.08
N GLU A 48 3.30 -16.29 8.02
CA GLU A 48 3.96 -17.34 7.25
C GLU A 48 5.15 -17.92 8.01
N LYS A 49 4.98 -19.09 8.61
CA LYS A 49 6.00 -19.73 9.47
C LYS A 49 6.93 -20.68 8.74
N ASP A 50 6.44 -21.30 7.68
CA ASP A 50 7.15 -22.41 7.01
C ASP A 50 8.08 -21.92 5.90
N ALA A 51 7.90 -20.71 5.39
CA ALA A 51 8.75 -20.16 4.35
C ALA A 51 10.09 -19.65 4.91
N GLU A 52 11.16 -19.99 4.20
CA GLU A 52 12.51 -19.47 4.43
C GLU A 52 12.79 -18.19 3.62
N ILE A 53 12.06 -18.05 2.48
CA ILE A 53 12.19 -16.94 1.54
C ILE A 53 10.83 -16.30 1.30
N ILE A 54 10.78 -14.98 1.37
CA ILE A 54 9.64 -14.17 0.93
C ILE A 54 10.04 -13.43 -0.34
N VAL A 55 9.40 -13.74 -1.47
CA VAL A 55 9.49 -12.90 -2.67
C VAL A 55 8.42 -11.83 -2.57
N PHE A 56 8.83 -10.59 -2.42
CA PHE A 56 7.89 -9.49 -2.26
C PHE A 56 7.74 -8.73 -3.59
N ALA A 57 6.75 -9.14 -4.40
CA ALA A 57 6.42 -8.48 -5.68
C ALA A 57 5.65 -7.17 -5.40
N ALA A 58 6.38 -6.10 -5.09
CA ALA A 58 5.89 -4.77 -4.82
C ALA A 58 7.01 -3.74 -4.99
N VAL A 59 7.07 -2.70 -4.15
CA VAL A 59 8.12 -1.68 -4.14
C VAL A 59 8.97 -1.74 -2.86
N ASP A 60 10.07 -1.01 -2.87
CA ASP A 60 11.15 -1.03 -1.87
C ASP A 60 10.68 -0.95 -0.42
N PHE A 61 9.92 0.07 -0.03
CA PHE A 61 9.47 0.26 1.36
C PHE A 61 8.63 -0.89 1.91
N MET A 62 7.91 -1.60 1.02
CA MET A 62 7.11 -2.77 1.40
C MET A 62 8.01 -3.97 1.69
N ALA A 63 9.01 -4.20 0.84
CA ALA A 63 10.00 -5.24 1.05
C ALA A 63 10.87 -4.96 2.30
N GLU A 64 11.22 -3.69 2.57
CA GLU A 64 11.87 -3.28 3.83
C GLU A 64 10.99 -3.61 5.04
N SER A 65 9.69 -3.28 4.97
CA SER A 65 8.75 -3.58 6.06
C SER A 65 8.62 -5.09 6.31
N ALA A 66 8.58 -5.89 5.24
CA ALA A 66 8.57 -7.34 5.34
C ALA A 66 9.88 -7.88 5.98
N ALA A 67 11.03 -7.34 5.59
CA ALA A 67 12.33 -7.73 6.18
C ALA A 67 12.43 -7.34 7.67
N ILE A 68 11.93 -6.17 8.04
CA ILE A 68 11.89 -5.71 9.44
C ILE A 68 11.03 -6.62 10.32
N LEU A 69 9.86 -7.05 9.80
CA LEU A 69 8.91 -7.88 10.53
C LEU A 69 9.25 -9.37 10.53
N ASN A 70 10.17 -9.79 9.64
CA ASN A 70 10.60 -11.20 9.49
C ASN A 70 12.14 -11.30 9.45
N PRO A 71 12.83 -11.00 10.55
CA PRO A 71 14.29 -10.92 10.57
C PRO A 71 14.98 -12.27 10.28
N ASP A 72 14.27 -13.37 10.49
CA ASP A 72 14.79 -14.74 10.27
C ASP A 72 14.60 -15.22 8.84
N LYS A 73 13.96 -14.43 7.97
CA LYS A 73 13.67 -14.81 6.58
C LYS A 73 14.44 -13.96 5.58
N LYS A 74 14.76 -14.54 4.44
CA LYS A 74 15.28 -13.78 3.31
C LYS A 74 14.12 -13.12 2.56
N VAL A 75 14.09 -11.79 2.49
CA VAL A 75 13.13 -11.05 1.68
C VAL A 75 13.78 -10.63 0.37
N LEU A 76 13.23 -11.07 -0.75
CA LEU A 76 13.70 -10.76 -2.09
C LEU A 76 12.77 -9.74 -2.76
N LEU A 77 13.33 -8.64 -3.26
CA LEU A 77 12.62 -7.70 -4.14
C LEU A 77 12.97 -8.04 -5.59
N PRO A 78 12.03 -8.51 -6.44
CA PRO A 78 12.35 -8.99 -7.78
C PRO A 78 13.07 -7.96 -8.67
N SER A 79 12.80 -6.67 -8.44
CA SER A 79 13.48 -5.57 -9.12
C SER A 79 14.00 -4.54 -8.14
N ALA A 80 15.31 -4.36 -8.07
CA ALA A 80 15.94 -3.31 -7.25
C ALA A 80 15.53 -1.88 -7.67
N GLY A 81 15.04 -1.70 -8.89
CA GLY A 81 14.51 -0.43 -9.39
C GLY A 81 13.06 -0.15 -8.99
N ALA A 82 12.37 -1.10 -8.39
CA ALA A 82 10.98 -0.93 -7.95
C ALA A 82 10.92 -0.06 -6.67
N ARG A 83 11.06 1.25 -6.85
CA ARG A 83 11.08 2.25 -5.77
C ARG A 83 9.81 3.08 -5.79
N CYS A 84 9.24 3.36 -4.60
CA CYS A 84 8.09 4.25 -4.49
C CYS A 84 8.55 5.71 -4.51
N PRO A 85 8.14 6.55 -5.49
CA PRO A 85 8.51 7.97 -5.52
C PRO A 85 8.04 8.71 -4.27
N MET A 86 6.82 8.47 -3.80
CA MET A 86 6.28 9.08 -2.59
C MET A 86 7.12 8.74 -1.35
N ALA A 87 7.59 7.49 -1.22
CA ALA A 87 8.42 7.08 -0.10
C ALA A 87 9.77 7.82 -0.04
N GLN A 88 10.24 8.35 -1.17
CA GLN A 88 11.47 9.15 -1.28
C GLN A 88 11.23 10.64 -0.95
N MET A 89 9.99 11.11 -0.89
CA MET A 89 9.68 12.52 -0.65
C MET A 89 9.90 12.96 0.80
N LEU A 90 9.90 12.03 1.75
CA LEU A 90 10.12 12.34 3.16
C LEU A 90 11.49 11.83 3.63
N THR A 91 12.43 12.73 3.79
CA THR A 91 13.79 12.43 4.25
C THR A 91 13.90 12.42 5.77
N VAL A 92 14.93 11.73 6.30
CA VAL A 92 15.25 11.73 7.74
C VAL A 92 15.54 13.13 8.26
N ASP A 93 16.24 13.97 7.49
CA ASP A 93 16.60 15.33 7.91
C ASP A 93 15.36 16.23 7.98
N GLU A 94 14.41 16.02 7.08
CA GLU A 94 13.12 16.71 7.13
C GLU A 94 12.31 16.29 8.38
N ILE A 95 12.25 14.99 8.68
CA ILE A 95 11.61 14.51 9.91
C ILE A 95 12.25 15.13 11.15
N LYS A 96 13.58 15.18 11.23
CA LYS A 96 14.29 15.81 12.35
C LYS A 96 13.96 17.29 12.49
N ARG A 97 13.88 18.02 11.36
CA ARG A 97 13.46 19.43 11.34
C ARG A 97 12.04 19.57 11.91
N TRP A 98 11.08 18.78 11.45
CA TRP A 98 9.71 18.82 11.96
C TRP A 98 9.61 18.44 13.44
N ARG A 99 10.38 17.44 13.88
CA ARG A 99 10.47 17.09 15.30
C ARG A 99 11.08 18.20 16.18
N THR A 100 11.98 19.01 15.63
CA THR A 100 12.52 20.19 16.34
C THR A 100 11.47 21.29 16.46
N LEU A 101 10.67 21.51 15.43
CA LEU A 101 9.58 22.51 15.44
C LEU A 101 8.42 22.08 16.33
N TYR A 102 8.11 20.79 16.37
CA TYR A 102 6.96 20.21 17.09
C TYR A 102 7.38 19.00 17.93
N PRO A 103 8.17 19.20 18.99
CA PRO A 103 8.80 18.10 19.72
C PRO A 103 7.81 17.19 20.48
N LEU A 104 6.60 17.69 20.79
CA LEU A 104 5.60 16.98 21.56
C LEU A 104 4.48 16.36 20.72
N LEU A 105 4.40 16.70 19.43
CA LEU A 105 3.36 16.14 18.57
C LEU A 105 3.68 14.70 18.17
N PRO A 106 2.72 13.78 18.25
CA PRO A 106 2.89 12.44 17.70
C PRO A 106 3.15 12.50 16.18
N LEU A 107 4.09 11.69 15.73
CA LEU A 107 4.37 11.50 14.30
C LEU A 107 3.80 10.16 13.83
N VAL A 108 2.81 10.23 12.98
CA VAL A 108 2.22 9.08 12.27
C VAL A 108 2.82 9.00 10.88
N LEU A 109 3.39 7.87 10.51
CA LEU A 109 3.86 7.67 9.15
C LEU A 109 3.04 6.61 8.42
N TYR A 110 2.50 7.00 7.29
CA TYR A 110 2.00 6.07 6.30
C TYR A 110 3.14 5.12 5.89
N VAL A 111 2.87 3.82 5.83
CA VAL A 111 3.92 2.81 5.54
C VAL A 111 4.67 3.04 4.23
N ASN A 112 4.13 3.89 3.33
CA ASN A 112 4.77 4.33 2.09
C ASN A 112 5.94 5.30 2.35
N THR A 113 6.82 4.94 3.27
CA THR A 113 8.07 5.61 3.63
C THR A 113 9.19 4.57 3.75
N LEU A 114 10.44 4.99 3.62
CA LEU A 114 11.58 4.11 3.81
C LEU A 114 11.75 3.70 5.29
N ALA A 115 12.40 2.59 5.53
CA ALA A 115 12.72 2.11 6.88
C ALA A 115 13.45 3.15 7.73
N SER A 116 14.35 3.92 7.11
CA SER A 116 15.08 5.01 7.77
C SER A 116 14.14 6.09 8.33
N ALA A 117 13.06 6.43 7.63
CA ALA A 117 12.04 7.37 8.09
C ALA A 117 11.18 6.75 9.21
N LYS A 118 10.74 5.49 9.03
CA LYS A 118 9.95 4.76 10.04
C LYS A 118 10.63 4.68 11.41
N ALA A 119 11.96 4.65 11.44
CA ALA A 119 12.74 4.63 12.69
C ALA A 119 12.57 5.90 13.57
N TYR A 120 11.93 6.94 13.05
CA TYR A 120 11.69 8.21 13.74
C TYR A 120 10.22 8.48 14.07
N CYS A 121 9.29 7.63 13.65
CA CYS A 121 7.87 7.84 13.94
C CYS A 121 7.42 7.12 15.21
N ASP A 122 6.28 7.56 15.74
CA ASP A 122 5.67 6.97 16.93
C ASP A 122 4.80 5.78 16.60
N VAL A 123 4.21 5.78 15.40
CA VAL A 123 3.36 4.70 14.88
C VAL A 123 3.28 4.78 13.36
N CYS A 124 3.19 3.62 12.71
CA CYS A 124 2.85 3.52 11.30
C CYS A 124 1.33 3.37 11.10
N CYS A 125 0.87 3.67 9.89
CA CYS A 125 -0.48 3.37 9.43
C CYS A 125 -0.47 2.95 7.96
N THR A 126 -1.58 2.42 7.47
CA THR A 126 -1.87 2.22 6.05
C THR A 126 -3.08 3.05 5.65
N SER A 127 -3.37 3.16 4.35
CA SER A 127 -4.62 3.79 3.89
C SER A 127 -5.89 3.11 4.42
N ALA A 128 -5.78 1.84 4.83
CA ALA A 128 -6.89 1.08 5.38
C ALA A 128 -7.22 1.41 6.85
N ASN A 129 -6.27 1.95 7.63
CA ASN A 129 -6.42 2.18 9.06
C ASN A 129 -5.90 3.53 9.57
N ALA A 130 -5.56 4.46 8.67
CA ALA A 130 -4.98 5.75 9.06
C ALA A 130 -5.92 6.57 9.96
N VAL A 131 -7.21 6.55 9.69
CA VAL A 131 -8.25 7.22 10.48
C VAL A 131 -8.30 6.66 11.89
N GLU A 132 -8.35 5.34 12.01
CA GLU A 132 -8.43 4.64 13.29
C GLU A 132 -7.15 4.83 14.11
N VAL A 133 -5.99 4.76 13.47
CA VAL A 133 -4.69 5.00 14.12
C VAL A 133 -4.64 6.41 14.70
N VAL A 134 -5.01 7.43 13.94
CA VAL A 134 -5.00 8.82 14.42
C VAL A 134 -6.03 9.05 15.49
N ASN A 135 -7.23 8.46 15.40
CA ASN A 135 -8.25 8.54 16.44
C ASN A 135 -7.80 7.92 17.75
N ALA A 136 -7.05 6.81 17.71
CA ALA A 136 -6.55 6.13 18.89
C ALA A 136 -5.43 6.89 19.63
N LEU A 137 -4.86 7.94 19.03
CA LEU A 137 -3.85 8.77 19.69
C LEU A 137 -4.50 9.79 20.61
N ASN A 138 -3.98 9.91 21.82
CA ASN A 138 -4.41 10.94 22.78
C ASN A 138 -3.74 12.29 22.44
N ALA A 139 -4.11 12.86 21.30
CA ALA A 139 -3.60 14.15 20.80
C ALA A 139 -4.62 14.76 19.83
N GLU A 140 -4.84 16.08 19.96
CA GLU A 140 -5.70 16.85 19.04
C GLU A 140 -4.97 17.25 17.74
N THR A 141 -3.64 17.25 17.79
CA THR A 141 -2.78 17.59 16.63
C THR A 141 -1.74 16.51 16.45
N VAL A 142 -1.53 16.08 15.21
CA VAL A 142 -0.52 15.08 14.84
C VAL A 142 0.28 15.53 13.62
N LEU A 143 1.55 15.12 13.54
CA LEU A 143 2.31 15.15 12.29
C LEU A 143 1.98 13.89 11.49
N PHE A 144 1.77 14.02 10.19
CA PHE A 144 1.39 12.88 9.32
C PHE A 144 2.15 12.93 7.99
N GLY A 145 2.74 11.83 7.59
CA GLY A 145 3.46 11.76 6.30
C GLY A 145 3.47 10.39 5.66
N PRO A 146 3.89 10.29 4.41
CA PRO A 146 4.35 11.37 3.54
C PRO A 146 3.27 11.95 2.61
N ASP A 147 2.07 11.36 2.53
CA ASP A 147 1.01 11.76 1.58
C ASP A 147 0.09 12.83 2.17
N HIS A 148 0.05 14.01 1.53
CA HIS A 148 -0.78 15.12 2.01
C HIS A 148 -2.28 14.89 1.75
N ASN A 149 -2.65 14.18 0.68
CA ASN A 149 -4.06 13.88 0.39
C ASN A 149 -4.63 12.91 1.42
N LEU A 150 -3.83 11.88 1.80
CA LEU A 150 -4.21 10.97 2.88
C LEU A 150 -4.27 11.72 4.22
N ALA A 151 -3.34 12.64 4.51
CA ALA A 151 -3.36 13.48 5.71
C ALA A 151 -4.65 14.30 5.77
N GLU A 152 -5.03 14.95 4.68
CA GLU A 152 -6.27 15.72 4.55
C GLU A 152 -7.51 14.84 4.76
N TYR A 153 -7.55 13.65 4.12
CA TYR A 153 -8.62 12.68 4.34
C TYR A 153 -8.74 12.25 5.82
N VAL A 154 -7.62 12.00 6.48
CA VAL A 154 -7.60 11.67 7.90
C VAL A 154 -8.12 12.84 8.74
N GLN A 155 -7.72 14.08 8.44
CA GLN A 155 -8.25 15.27 9.11
C GLN A 155 -9.76 15.40 8.94
N GLU A 156 -10.27 15.24 7.71
CA GLU A 156 -11.72 15.27 7.41
C GLU A 156 -12.50 14.24 8.22
N LYS A 157 -11.95 13.03 8.41
CA LYS A 157 -12.63 11.93 9.09
C LYS A 157 -12.50 11.95 10.60
N THR A 158 -11.41 12.51 11.13
CA THR A 158 -11.16 12.51 12.59
C THR A 158 -11.58 13.83 13.26
N GLY A 159 -11.66 14.92 12.51
CA GLY A 159 -11.82 16.27 13.05
C GLY A 159 -10.58 16.83 13.76
N LYS A 160 -9.51 16.03 13.88
CA LYS A 160 -8.25 16.45 14.50
C LYS A 160 -7.42 17.29 13.52
N THR A 161 -6.50 18.10 14.02
CA THR A 161 -5.53 18.81 13.19
C THR A 161 -4.44 17.85 12.73
N VAL A 162 -4.29 17.66 11.42
CA VAL A 162 -3.29 16.78 10.81
C VAL A 162 -2.33 17.61 9.97
N ILE A 163 -1.09 17.76 10.44
CA ILE A 163 -0.05 18.54 9.77
C ILE A 163 0.71 17.61 8.81
N PRO A 164 0.60 17.81 7.48
CA PRO A 164 1.29 16.95 6.51
C PRO A 164 2.80 17.22 6.49
N ILE A 165 3.60 16.15 6.45
CA ILE A 165 5.06 16.21 6.29
C ILE A 165 5.52 15.19 5.23
N PRO A 166 6.19 15.61 4.13
CA PRO A 166 6.37 17.01 3.71
C PRO A 166 5.04 17.67 3.35
N GLU A 167 5.00 19.00 3.30
CA GLU A 167 3.77 19.74 2.99
C GLU A 167 3.09 19.32 1.68
N ARG A 168 3.87 18.79 0.73
CA ARG A 168 3.41 18.41 -0.62
C ARG A 168 3.91 17.03 -1.04
N GLY A 169 3.88 16.04 -0.14
CA GLY A 169 4.11 14.65 -0.50
C GLY A 169 2.85 14.05 -1.14
N PHE A 170 2.98 13.24 -2.17
CA PHE A 170 1.84 12.70 -2.92
C PHE A 170 2.18 11.42 -3.68
N CYS A 171 1.16 10.65 -4.05
CA CYS A 171 1.29 9.56 -5.01
C CYS A 171 1.10 10.07 -6.45
N PRO A 172 2.14 10.02 -7.34
CA PRO A 172 2.00 10.50 -8.71
C PRO A 172 0.88 9.82 -9.50
N THR A 173 0.63 8.54 -9.24
CA THR A 173 -0.43 7.79 -9.95
C THR A 173 -1.82 8.26 -9.54
N HIS A 174 -2.04 8.54 -8.24
CA HIS A 174 -3.35 8.98 -7.76
C HIS A 174 -3.68 10.44 -8.09
N LEU A 175 -2.68 11.26 -8.40
CA LEU A 175 -2.90 12.63 -8.91
C LEU A 175 -3.38 12.68 -10.37
N LEU A 176 -3.30 11.57 -11.11
CA LEU A 176 -3.76 11.53 -12.50
C LEU A 176 -5.28 11.53 -12.63
N PHE A 177 -6.01 11.10 -11.60
CA PHE A 177 -7.46 11.05 -11.64
C PHE A 177 -8.08 12.45 -11.52
N GLN A 178 -9.04 12.74 -12.40
CA GLN A 178 -9.80 13.98 -12.41
C GLN A 178 -11.29 13.71 -12.21
N PRO A 179 -12.04 14.60 -11.54
CA PRO A 179 -13.49 14.44 -11.36
C PRO A 179 -14.24 14.28 -12.67
N GLU A 180 -13.79 14.95 -13.72
CA GLU A 180 -14.39 14.93 -15.06
C GLU A 180 -14.38 13.52 -15.69
N ASP A 181 -13.33 12.73 -15.44
CA ASP A 181 -13.23 11.35 -15.94
C ASP A 181 -14.32 10.47 -15.31
N VAL A 182 -14.53 10.61 -14.01
CA VAL A 182 -15.60 9.88 -13.30
C VAL A 182 -16.98 10.35 -13.74
N GLN A 183 -17.19 11.67 -13.91
CA GLN A 183 -18.45 12.23 -14.38
C GLN A 183 -18.81 11.76 -15.79
N ALA A 184 -17.82 11.71 -16.70
CA ALA A 184 -18.00 11.21 -18.06
C ALA A 184 -18.44 9.73 -18.07
N LEU A 185 -17.84 8.91 -17.18
CA LEU A 185 -18.25 7.51 -17.03
C LEU A 185 -19.63 7.37 -16.37
N LYS A 186 -19.95 8.17 -15.35
CA LYS A 186 -21.30 8.18 -14.75
C LYS A 186 -22.37 8.62 -15.73
N ALA A 187 -22.07 9.51 -16.67
CA ALA A 187 -23.01 9.89 -17.74
C ALA A 187 -23.35 8.69 -18.66
N GLN A 188 -22.40 7.78 -18.89
CA GLN A 188 -22.61 6.56 -19.69
C GLN A 188 -23.20 5.40 -18.86
N TYR A 189 -22.90 5.37 -17.56
CA TYR A 189 -23.32 4.35 -16.61
C TYR A 189 -23.89 5.02 -15.35
N PRO A 190 -25.14 5.52 -15.39
CA PRO A 190 -25.70 6.34 -14.31
C PRO A 190 -25.76 5.65 -12.94
N ASP A 191 -25.92 4.32 -12.93
CA ASP A 191 -25.96 3.50 -11.71
C ASP A 191 -24.58 3.03 -11.23
N ALA A 192 -23.50 3.47 -11.89
CA ALA A 192 -22.14 3.05 -11.52
C ALA A 192 -21.70 3.70 -10.21
N VAL A 193 -21.13 2.89 -9.34
CA VAL A 193 -20.56 3.30 -8.04
C VAL A 193 -19.10 3.70 -8.23
N ALA A 194 -18.75 4.93 -7.85
CA ALA A 194 -17.39 5.44 -7.92
C ALA A 194 -16.61 5.09 -6.62
N MET A 195 -15.59 4.24 -6.75
CA MET A 195 -14.66 3.88 -5.68
C MET A 195 -13.36 4.64 -5.85
N VAL A 196 -12.96 5.43 -4.85
CA VAL A 196 -11.80 6.33 -4.90
C VAL A 196 -10.81 5.99 -3.80
N HIS A 197 -9.52 5.94 -4.14
CA HIS A 197 -8.47 5.75 -3.14
C HIS A 197 -8.23 7.04 -2.33
N PRO A 198 -7.98 6.98 -1.01
CA PRO A 198 -7.79 8.18 -0.18
C PRO A 198 -6.55 9.02 -0.53
N GLU A 199 -5.59 8.48 -1.30
CA GLU A 199 -4.47 9.24 -1.89
C GLU A 199 -4.87 10.15 -3.07
N CYS A 200 -6.10 10.03 -3.58
CA CYS A 200 -6.63 10.97 -4.57
C CYS A 200 -6.93 12.33 -3.94
N THR A 201 -7.00 13.38 -4.77
CA THR A 201 -7.28 14.75 -4.31
C THR A 201 -8.63 14.88 -3.62
N ALA A 202 -8.80 15.96 -2.85
CA ALA A 202 -10.07 16.26 -2.17
C ALA A 202 -11.25 16.34 -3.15
N GLU A 203 -11.02 16.92 -4.35
CA GLU A 203 -12.03 17.02 -5.41
C GLU A 203 -12.51 15.64 -5.85
N MET A 204 -11.57 14.69 -6.03
CA MET A 204 -11.90 13.29 -6.35
C MET A 204 -12.65 12.60 -5.22
N ARG A 205 -12.24 12.81 -3.96
CA ARG A 205 -12.93 12.23 -2.79
C ARG A 205 -14.36 12.74 -2.63
N LYS A 206 -14.62 14.02 -2.98
CA LYS A 206 -15.97 14.63 -2.90
C LYS A 206 -17.00 13.99 -3.83
N ILE A 207 -16.58 13.44 -4.96
CA ILE A 207 -17.50 12.82 -5.95
C ILE A 207 -17.57 11.29 -5.80
N ALA A 208 -16.84 10.73 -4.83
CA ALA A 208 -16.80 9.30 -4.56
C ALA A 208 -18.08 8.82 -3.86
N ASP A 209 -18.58 7.67 -4.27
CA ASP A 209 -19.61 6.94 -3.53
C ASP A 209 -18.97 6.07 -2.42
N PHE A 210 -17.71 5.68 -2.62
CA PHE A 210 -16.92 4.91 -1.66
C PHE A 210 -15.46 5.38 -1.67
N ILE A 211 -14.88 5.61 -0.48
CA ILE A 211 -13.46 5.92 -0.31
C ILE A 211 -12.83 4.83 0.54
N GLY A 212 -11.75 4.22 0.07
CA GLY A 212 -11.06 3.18 0.82
C GLY A 212 -9.78 2.67 0.17
N SER A 213 -9.02 1.87 0.93
CA SER A 213 -7.86 1.14 0.41
C SER A 213 -8.26 0.11 -0.64
N THR A 214 -7.28 -0.44 -1.37
CA THR A 214 -7.56 -1.45 -2.40
C THR A 214 -8.27 -2.69 -1.86
N SER A 215 -7.90 -3.16 -0.66
CA SER A 215 -8.59 -4.29 -0.03
C SER A 215 -10.00 -3.94 0.45
N GLN A 216 -10.20 -2.70 0.94
CA GLN A 216 -11.55 -2.20 1.27
C GLN A 216 -12.41 -2.08 0.02
N MET A 217 -11.85 -1.65 -1.13
CA MET A 217 -12.56 -1.64 -2.42
C MET A 217 -12.97 -3.04 -2.87
N CYS A 218 -12.07 -4.04 -2.74
CA CYS A 218 -12.41 -5.43 -3.06
C CYS A 218 -13.55 -5.94 -2.18
N LYS A 219 -13.48 -5.70 -0.87
CA LYS A 219 -14.53 -6.07 0.06
C LYS A 219 -15.86 -5.39 -0.28
N TYR A 220 -15.84 -4.08 -0.48
CA TYR A 220 -17.02 -3.31 -0.83
C TYR A 220 -17.65 -3.80 -2.16
N ALA A 221 -16.84 -4.03 -3.18
CA ALA A 221 -17.30 -4.55 -4.45
C ALA A 221 -17.97 -5.92 -4.30
N LYS A 222 -17.47 -6.79 -3.41
CA LYS A 222 -18.05 -8.11 -3.14
C LYS A 222 -19.39 -8.02 -2.40
N GLU A 223 -19.50 -7.13 -1.42
CA GLU A 223 -20.68 -7.00 -0.55
C GLU A 223 -21.80 -6.14 -1.19
N SER A 224 -21.45 -5.22 -2.07
CA SER A 224 -22.39 -4.31 -2.75
C SER A 224 -23.28 -5.04 -3.74
N THR A 225 -24.53 -4.60 -3.86
CA THR A 225 -25.48 -5.05 -4.89
C THR A 225 -25.28 -4.39 -6.25
N ALA A 226 -24.46 -3.33 -6.33
CA ALA A 226 -24.14 -2.64 -7.57
C ALA A 226 -23.48 -3.58 -8.58
N LYS A 227 -23.78 -3.38 -9.87
CA LYS A 227 -23.29 -4.19 -10.98
C LYS A 227 -22.15 -3.54 -11.75
N THR A 228 -22.00 -2.22 -11.63
CA THR A 228 -20.97 -1.45 -12.33
C THR A 228 -20.22 -0.57 -11.33
N PHE A 229 -18.91 -0.58 -11.42
CA PHE A 229 -18.02 0.22 -10.57
C PHE A 229 -17.04 1.03 -11.42
N ILE A 230 -16.85 2.29 -11.06
CA ILE A 230 -15.78 3.15 -11.58
C ILE A 230 -14.68 3.15 -10.53
N VAL A 231 -13.47 2.75 -10.93
CA VAL A 231 -12.34 2.52 -10.02
C VAL A 231 -11.30 3.60 -10.22
N ALA A 232 -11.12 4.46 -9.22
CA ALA A 232 -10.09 5.51 -9.21
C ALA A 232 -8.94 5.12 -8.29
N THR A 233 -8.16 4.13 -8.75
CA THR A 233 -6.87 3.71 -8.24
C THR A 233 -6.08 3.02 -9.36
N GLU A 234 -4.87 2.56 -9.09
CA GLU A 234 -3.98 1.95 -10.08
C GLU A 234 -4.61 0.73 -10.77
N GLU A 235 -4.39 0.59 -12.07
CA GLU A 235 -5.06 -0.37 -12.97
C GLU A 235 -5.02 -1.83 -12.51
N GLY A 236 -3.91 -2.24 -11.87
CA GLY A 236 -3.69 -3.63 -11.46
C GLY A 236 -4.76 -4.19 -10.53
N LEU A 237 -5.45 -3.31 -9.79
CA LEU A 237 -6.55 -3.73 -8.93
C LEU A 237 -7.71 -4.34 -9.72
N LEU A 238 -7.90 -3.92 -10.98
CA LEU A 238 -8.97 -4.44 -11.83
C LEU A 238 -8.90 -5.95 -12.04
N HIS A 239 -7.68 -6.53 -12.08
CA HIS A 239 -7.51 -7.97 -12.23
C HIS A 239 -8.16 -8.74 -11.07
N ARG A 240 -7.84 -8.37 -9.84
CA ARG A 240 -8.43 -8.97 -8.62
C ARG A 240 -9.95 -8.73 -8.55
N LEU A 241 -10.39 -7.50 -8.78
CA LEU A 241 -11.82 -7.16 -8.75
C LEU A 241 -12.64 -8.02 -9.73
N LYS A 242 -12.17 -8.16 -10.98
CA LYS A 242 -12.83 -8.98 -12.01
C LYS A 242 -12.79 -10.47 -11.68
N LYS A 243 -11.66 -10.95 -11.14
CA LYS A 243 -11.48 -12.36 -10.76
C LYS A 243 -12.40 -12.76 -9.60
N GLU A 244 -12.55 -11.89 -8.61
CA GLU A 244 -13.38 -12.13 -7.43
C GLU A 244 -14.88 -11.88 -7.67
N ASN A 245 -15.25 -11.10 -8.72
CA ASN A 245 -16.62 -10.72 -9.04
C ASN A 245 -16.87 -10.78 -10.57
N PRO A 246 -16.88 -11.98 -11.17
CA PRO A 246 -16.97 -12.14 -12.63
C PRO A 246 -18.30 -11.62 -13.23
N GLU A 247 -19.34 -11.48 -12.41
CA GLU A 247 -20.67 -10.97 -12.81
C GLU A 247 -20.78 -9.44 -12.77
N LYS A 248 -19.72 -8.73 -12.34
CA LYS A 248 -19.70 -7.27 -12.19
C LYS A 248 -18.77 -6.62 -13.21
N LYS A 249 -19.12 -5.38 -13.58
CA LYS A 249 -18.33 -4.57 -14.50
C LYS A 249 -17.46 -3.58 -13.73
N PHE A 250 -16.18 -3.54 -14.04
CA PHE A 250 -15.22 -2.61 -13.46
C PHE A 250 -14.61 -1.76 -14.56
N LEU A 251 -14.77 -0.44 -14.44
CA LEU A 251 -14.28 0.58 -15.35
C LEU A 251 -13.15 1.34 -14.63
N LEU A 252 -11.99 1.45 -15.25
CA LEU A 252 -10.95 2.32 -14.73
C LEU A 252 -11.33 3.78 -14.99
N ALA A 253 -11.24 4.65 -13.99
CA ALA A 253 -11.56 6.06 -14.14
C ALA A 253 -10.64 6.77 -15.15
N TYR A 254 -9.37 6.37 -15.19
CA TYR A 254 -8.39 6.88 -16.14
C TYR A 254 -7.41 5.79 -16.57
N GLU A 255 -7.35 5.46 -17.87
CA GLU A 255 -6.53 4.36 -18.40
C GLU A 255 -5.01 4.56 -18.20
N GLY A 256 -4.55 5.80 -18.05
CA GLY A 256 -3.16 6.12 -17.77
C GLY A 256 -2.72 5.92 -16.31
N ALA A 257 -3.60 5.48 -15.43
CA ALA A 257 -3.31 5.28 -14.01
C ALA A 257 -2.48 4.01 -13.74
N VAL A 258 -1.26 4.01 -14.24
CA VAL A 258 -0.29 2.92 -14.13
C VAL A 258 0.88 3.35 -13.26
N CYS A 259 1.21 2.57 -12.25
CA CYS A 259 2.43 2.76 -11.47
C CYS A 259 3.61 2.02 -12.14
N PRO A 260 4.51 2.72 -12.85
CA PRO A 260 5.58 2.05 -13.60
C PRO A 260 6.52 1.26 -12.69
N ASN A 261 6.70 1.71 -11.44
CA ASN A 261 7.58 1.03 -10.48
C ASN A 261 6.99 -0.30 -10.00
N MET A 262 5.68 -0.39 -9.79
CA MET A 262 5.00 -1.66 -9.49
C MET A 262 5.12 -2.63 -10.67
N LYS A 263 5.03 -2.15 -11.92
CA LYS A 263 5.10 -2.97 -13.14
C LYS A 263 6.52 -3.46 -13.47
N LEU A 264 7.54 -3.04 -12.72
CA LEU A 264 8.90 -3.57 -12.86
C LEU A 264 9.04 -5.03 -12.41
N ASN A 265 8.15 -5.54 -11.58
CA ASN A 265 8.16 -6.93 -11.18
C ASN A 265 7.50 -7.79 -12.28
N THR A 266 8.30 -8.53 -13.04
CA THR A 266 7.85 -9.45 -14.08
C THR A 266 8.10 -10.90 -13.65
N LEU A 267 7.51 -11.87 -14.35
CA LEU A 267 7.76 -13.29 -14.07
C LEU A 267 9.25 -13.64 -14.22
N GLU A 268 9.94 -13.07 -15.23
CA GLU A 268 11.38 -13.30 -15.43
C GLU A 268 12.21 -12.80 -14.26
N ARG A 269 11.85 -11.62 -13.70
CA ARG A 269 12.55 -11.05 -12.54
C ARG A 269 12.27 -11.85 -11.27
N ILE A 270 11.04 -12.32 -11.08
CA ILE A 270 10.68 -13.23 -9.98
C ILE A 270 11.46 -14.55 -10.09
N TYR A 271 11.50 -15.12 -11.30
CA TYR A 271 12.28 -16.34 -11.56
C TYR A 271 13.76 -16.15 -11.22
N THR A 272 14.36 -15.07 -11.71
CA THR A 272 15.77 -14.75 -11.48
C THR A 272 16.06 -14.48 -10.01
N ALA A 273 15.19 -13.71 -9.34
CA ALA A 273 15.31 -13.43 -7.91
C ALA A 273 15.28 -14.73 -7.08
N LEU A 274 14.36 -15.64 -7.35
CA LEU A 274 14.28 -16.92 -6.70
C LEU A 274 15.49 -17.81 -7.01
N LYS A 275 15.86 -17.93 -8.30
CA LYS A 275 16.95 -18.81 -8.74
C LYS A 275 18.30 -18.43 -8.14
N GLU A 276 18.61 -17.13 -8.13
CA GLU A 276 19.92 -16.61 -7.79
C GLU A 276 19.94 -15.94 -6.40
N GLU A 277 18.79 -15.89 -5.72
CA GLU A 277 18.59 -15.17 -4.43
C GLU A 277 19.09 -13.73 -4.51
N ARG A 278 18.72 -13.06 -5.61
CA ARG A 278 19.13 -11.67 -5.86
C ARG A 278 18.23 -10.66 -5.14
N HIS A 279 18.83 -9.50 -4.89
CA HIS A 279 18.18 -8.34 -4.28
C HIS A 279 17.56 -8.68 -2.91
N ILE A 280 18.37 -9.34 -2.06
CA ILE A 280 18.01 -9.54 -0.66
C ILE A 280 17.89 -8.15 -0.01
N VAL A 281 16.74 -7.90 0.58
CA VAL A 281 16.47 -6.65 1.29
C VAL A 281 16.94 -6.78 2.73
N THR A 282 17.85 -5.89 3.12
CA THR A 282 18.37 -5.83 4.48
C THR A 282 18.21 -4.41 5.04
N VAL A 283 17.82 -4.32 6.30
CA VAL A 283 17.73 -3.05 7.03
C VAL A 283 18.68 -3.12 8.22
N PRO A 284 19.62 -2.16 8.39
CA PRO A 284 20.56 -2.15 9.53
C PRO A 284 19.83 -2.16 10.88
N GLU A 285 20.31 -2.95 11.85
CA GLU A 285 19.66 -3.17 13.15
C GLU A 285 19.26 -1.89 13.91
N PRO A 286 20.07 -0.83 14.01
CA PRO A 286 19.63 0.38 14.69
C PRO A 286 18.39 1.03 14.06
N ILE A 287 18.16 0.82 12.75
CA ILE A 287 16.99 1.29 12.01
C ILE A 287 15.85 0.26 12.12
N ALA A 288 16.17 -1.02 11.88
CA ALA A 288 15.19 -2.10 11.89
C ALA A 288 14.45 -2.20 13.23
N SER A 289 15.15 -2.20 14.35
CA SER A 289 14.54 -2.32 15.68
C SER A 289 13.60 -1.16 16.02
N LYS A 290 13.95 0.08 15.62
CA LYS A 290 13.09 1.25 15.83
C LYS A 290 11.86 1.22 14.92
N ALA A 291 12.08 0.95 13.63
CA ALA A 291 11.00 0.87 12.65
C ALA A 291 10.02 -0.27 12.97
N ARG A 292 10.53 -1.40 13.51
CA ARG A 292 9.70 -2.54 13.94
C ARG A 292 8.69 -2.11 15.00
N LYS A 293 9.13 -1.39 16.04
CA LYS A 293 8.23 -0.88 17.09
C LYS A 293 7.08 -0.05 16.52
N ALA A 294 7.37 0.83 15.58
CA ALA A 294 6.35 1.68 14.96
C ALA A 294 5.39 0.88 14.04
N LEU A 295 5.90 -0.15 13.34
CA LEU A 295 5.09 -1.05 12.52
C LEU A 295 4.22 -1.95 13.39
N GLU A 296 4.76 -2.56 14.44
CA GLU A 296 4.01 -3.45 15.36
C GLU A 296 2.91 -2.67 16.08
N LYS A 297 3.19 -1.46 16.53
CA LYS A 297 2.20 -0.60 17.20
C LYS A 297 0.97 -0.33 16.32
N MET A 298 1.12 -0.30 15.00
CA MET A 298 0.00 -0.19 14.06
C MET A 298 -1.01 -1.35 14.20
N PHE A 299 -0.55 -2.54 14.60
CA PHE A 299 -1.40 -3.73 14.80
C PHE A 299 -1.93 -3.85 16.24
N GLU A 300 -1.24 -3.26 17.22
CA GLU A 300 -1.55 -3.35 18.65
C GLU A 300 -2.61 -2.34 19.08
N LEU A 301 -2.71 -1.20 18.39
CA LEU A 301 -3.72 -0.20 18.70
C LEU A 301 -5.10 -0.85 18.65
N LYS A 302 -5.80 -0.85 19.77
CA LYS A 302 -7.20 -1.29 19.86
C LYS A 302 -8.04 -0.34 19.01
N ILE A 303 -8.32 -0.76 17.80
CA ILE A 303 -9.26 -0.09 16.93
C ILE A 303 -10.65 -0.44 17.47
N GLU A 304 -11.29 0.50 18.15
CA GLU A 304 -12.71 0.36 18.45
C GLU A 304 -13.44 0.26 17.10
N LYS A 305 -14.01 -0.90 16.84
CA LYS A 305 -14.88 -1.07 15.69
C LYS A 305 -16.13 -0.23 15.99
N ASN A 306 -16.15 1.00 15.47
CA ASN A 306 -17.38 1.76 15.36
C ASN A 306 -18.32 0.96 14.46
N GLY A 307 -19.42 0.48 15.04
CA GLY A 307 -20.43 -0.35 14.45
C GLY A 307 -21.20 0.32 13.29
#